data_c35aaf73d3d08ec863e93c20e94ff27e
#
_entry.id   c35aaf73d3d08ec863e93c20e94ff27e
#
_cell.length_a   1.000
_cell.length_b   1.000
_cell.length_c   1.000
_cell.angle_alpha   90.00
_cell.angle_beta   90.00
_cell.angle_gamma   90.00
#
_symmetry.space_group_name_H-M   'P 1'
#
loop_
_entity.id
_entity.type
_entity.pdbx_description
1 polymer ?
#
loop_
_entity_poly.entity_id
_entity_poly.type
_entity_poly.pdbx_seq_one_letter_code
_entity_poly.pdbx_strand_id
1 'polypeptide(L)'
;MKRRLAAAAVIGLSASVTIAACGSSSPASSSGSGSGGKTTIKIVAADYGTGASNTSQTYWQNVASDFSKQNPNITVDVQTIDWNDLSSKVQTMVQNKQYPDILEGLTFAQYVQDGIAYKASDVLDSATLSNISPIFAKAGQVSGTEYGIPWTTSSRAFFYNKKLFTQAGITAAPTTWDQLKADALQIAQKTGKTGFGLPLGSEEAQAESLLWFLGNGGGLTDASGQYAINSAQNVATYQYLQGLVKAGATEPDPATKNRTDLWQQFAQGNIGMINGSPALIPIIQKAGVLADSDYGVVAVPGKTGPLTSTVGVADYVVALNTNSHQDAVKAFLDFAYNDTNQLAFDNEYDLLPATTSASNTMAQNPLFAGFLKNLPTATLYPSAQANWSTVLTAIQKQIGTAITGDPKTVLDQIQQTATSGQ
;
A
#
# COMPACT_ATOMS: atom_id res chain seq x y z
N MET A 1 17.51 53.87 -25.30
CA MET A 1 17.30 53.97 -26.76
C MET A 1 16.11 53.13 -27.13
N LYS A 2 15.01 53.77 -27.33
CA LYS A 2 14.23 53.94 -28.59
C LYS A 2 13.69 52.58 -29.15
N ARG A 3 12.40 52.30 -28.92
CA ARG A 3 11.26 52.35 -29.91
C ARG A 3 11.25 51.12 -30.87
N ARG A 4 10.16 50.43 -31.19
CA ARG A 4 8.82 50.89 -31.60
C ARG A 4 7.82 49.74 -31.53
N LEU A 5 6.58 50.06 -31.23
CA LEU A 5 5.30 49.43 -31.48
C LEU A 5 5.07 49.21 -33.01
N ALA A 6 4.28 48.19 -33.32
CA ALA A 6 3.34 48.24 -34.43
C ALA A 6 2.16 47.32 -34.15
N ALA A 7 1.00 47.93 -34.02
CA ALA A 7 -0.32 47.32 -34.05
C ALA A 7 -0.85 47.37 -35.52
N ALA A 8 -1.62 46.38 -35.91
CA ALA A 8 -2.54 46.48 -37.05
C ALA A 8 -3.77 45.66 -36.80
N ALA A 9 -4.88 46.32 -36.89
CA ALA A 9 -6.25 45.88 -36.67
C ALA A 9 -6.95 45.64 -38.05
N VAL A 10 -8.13 44.96 -37.93
CA VAL A 10 -9.37 45.13 -38.71
C VAL A 10 -9.52 44.25 -39.98
N ILE A 11 -10.58 43.46 -40.06
CA ILE A 11 -11.90 43.64 -40.65
C ILE A 11 -12.62 42.29 -40.62
N GLY A 12 -13.71 42.13 -40.15
CA GLY A 12 -15.02 41.79 -40.11
C GLY A 12 -15.71 41.49 -41.43
N LEU A 13 -16.48 40.40 -41.45
CA LEU A 13 -17.60 40.27 -42.37
C LEU A 13 -18.69 39.40 -41.77
N SER A 14 -19.80 40.01 -41.53
CA SER A 14 -21.09 39.46 -41.14
C SER A 14 -21.78 38.85 -42.36
N ALA A 15 -22.38 37.70 -42.24
CA ALA A 15 -23.43 37.24 -43.14
C ALA A 15 -24.51 36.52 -42.36
N SER A 16 -25.63 37.19 -42.26
CA SER A 16 -26.92 36.71 -41.80
C SER A 16 -27.68 36.04 -42.92
N VAL A 17 -28.30 34.89 -42.73
CA VAL A 17 -29.42 34.39 -43.53
C VAL A 17 -30.34 33.50 -42.72
N THR A 18 -31.46 34.07 -42.39
CA THR A 18 -32.90 33.71 -42.50
C THR A 18 -33.42 32.36 -41.99
N ILE A 19 -34.34 32.55 -41.11
CA ILE A 19 -35.35 31.67 -40.54
C ILE A 19 -36.33 31.21 -41.62
N ALA A 20 -36.70 29.95 -41.62
CA ALA A 20 -37.98 29.47 -42.13
C ALA A 20 -38.58 28.46 -41.14
N ALA A 21 -39.74 28.79 -40.68
CA ALA A 21 -40.53 28.02 -39.73
C ALA A 21 -41.53 27.07 -40.46
N CYS A 22 -42.07 26.16 -39.64
CA CYS A 22 -43.31 25.42 -39.75
C CYS A 22 -43.25 23.95 -40.18
N GLY A 23 -43.71 23.12 -39.27
CA GLY A 23 -44.12 21.75 -39.49
C GLY A 23 -44.32 20.97 -38.19
N SER A 24 -45.48 21.15 -37.56
CA SER A 24 -45.96 20.40 -36.39
C SER A 24 -46.29 18.94 -36.81
N SER A 25 -45.73 17.96 -36.08
CA SER A 25 -46.35 16.65 -35.91
C SER A 25 -45.88 16.01 -34.61
N SER A 26 -46.84 15.59 -33.84
CA SER A 26 -46.81 15.06 -32.48
C SER A 26 -46.06 13.73 -32.34
N PRO A 27 -45.75 13.29 -31.10
CA PRO A 27 -44.64 12.40 -30.81
C PRO A 27 -45.02 10.92 -30.98
N ALA A 28 -44.26 10.23 -31.74
CA ALA A 28 -44.16 8.76 -31.59
C ALA A 28 -43.11 8.44 -30.51
N SER A 29 -43.55 7.85 -29.41
CA SER A 29 -42.69 7.23 -28.43
C SER A 29 -41.91 6.10 -29.10
N SER A 30 -40.68 6.42 -29.50
CA SER A 30 -39.69 5.42 -29.84
C SER A 30 -38.98 5.03 -28.56
N SER A 31 -39.28 3.83 -28.07
CA SER A 31 -38.40 3.08 -27.16
C SER A 31 -36.99 3.13 -27.72
N GLY A 32 -36.12 3.92 -27.07
CA GLY A 32 -34.72 4.07 -27.44
C GLY A 32 -33.99 2.74 -27.22
N SER A 33 -33.73 2.03 -28.31
CA SER A 33 -32.66 1.07 -28.38
C SER A 33 -31.38 1.81 -28.04
N GLY A 34 -30.73 1.46 -26.93
CA GLY A 34 -29.46 2.04 -26.52
C GLY A 34 -28.44 1.88 -27.66
N SER A 35 -28.07 2.98 -28.26
CA SER A 35 -26.90 3.10 -29.12
C SER A 35 -25.71 2.67 -28.25
N GLY A 36 -25.14 1.51 -28.53
CA GLY A 36 -23.94 0.99 -27.86
C GLY A 36 -22.72 1.84 -28.18
N GLY A 37 -22.64 3.01 -27.57
CA GLY A 37 -21.45 3.85 -27.60
C GLY A 37 -20.31 3.14 -26.88
N LYS A 38 -19.07 3.28 -27.38
CA LYS A 38 -17.88 2.80 -26.66
C LYS A 38 -17.69 3.63 -25.40
N THR A 39 -17.54 2.96 -24.27
CA THR A 39 -17.20 3.58 -22.97
C THR A 39 -15.72 3.37 -22.71
N THR A 40 -15.02 4.43 -22.31
CA THR A 40 -13.63 4.31 -21.83
C THR A 40 -13.61 4.62 -20.34
N ILE A 41 -13.11 3.67 -19.55
CA ILE A 41 -12.83 3.85 -18.13
C ILE A 41 -11.33 3.98 -17.91
N LYS A 42 -10.93 4.75 -16.92
CA LYS A 42 -9.53 4.96 -16.55
C LYS A 42 -9.22 4.33 -15.20
N ILE A 43 -8.18 3.48 -15.17
CA ILE A 43 -7.57 3.00 -13.93
C ILE A 43 -6.24 3.72 -13.69
N VAL A 44 -6.05 4.21 -12.47
CA VAL A 44 -4.75 4.67 -11.96
C VAL A 44 -4.36 3.74 -10.83
N ALA A 45 -3.22 3.05 -10.98
CA ALA A 45 -2.74 2.07 -10.03
C ALA A 45 -1.27 2.34 -9.65
N ALA A 46 -0.85 1.76 -8.53
CA ALA A 46 0.56 1.78 -8.13
C ALA A 46 1.40 0.88 -9.05
N ASP A 47 2.67 1.21 -9.24
CA ASP A 47 3.62 0.31 -9.88
C ASP A 47 4.36 -0.52 -8.84
N TYR A 48 4.16 -1.82 -8.85
CA TYR A 48 4.82 -2.80 -7.97
C TYR A 48 6.10 -3.35 -8.58
N GLY A 49 6.36 -3.01 -9.84
CA GLY A 49 7.55 -3.47 -10.54
C GLY A 49 8.85 -2.89 -9.96
N THR A 50 9.93 -3.63 -10.12
CA THR A 50 11.28 -3.20 -9.74
C THR A 50 12.08 -2.64 -10.91
N GLY A 51 11.44 -2.51 -12.08
CA GLY A 51 12.03 -1.99 -13.31
C GLY A 51 11.14 -2.19 -14.53
N ALA A 52 11.59 -1.73 -15.68
CA ALA A 52 10.83 -1.74 -16.92
C ALA A 52 10.36 -3.12 -17.41
N SER A 53 11.03 -4.20 -16.96
CA SER A 53 10.70 -5.57 -17.40
C SER A 53 9.54 -6.20 -16.64
N ASN A 54 9.21 -5.70 -15.44
CA ASN A 54 8.13 -6.21 -14.60
C ASN A 54 7.24 -5.10 -14.03
N THR A 55 7.07 -3.99 -14.76
CA THR A 55 6.13 -2.93 -14.37
C THR A 55 4.69 -3.46 -14.35
N SER A 56 3.91 -3.10 -13.32
CA SER A 56 2.50 -3.49 -13.24
C SER A 56 1.62 -2.82 -14.31
N GLN A 57 2.17 -1.84 -15.04
CA GLN A 57 1.55 -1.32 -16.27
C GLN A 57 1.26 -2.45 -17.27
N THR A 58 2.23 -3.35 -17.48
CA THR A 58 2.07 -4.50 -18.40
C THR A 58 1.01 -5.47 -17.91
N TYR A 59 1.00 -5.78 -16.62
CA TYR A 59 -0.05 -6.62 -16.02
C TYR A 59 -1.44 -6.04 -16.26
N TRP A 60 -1.66 -4.79 -15.88
CA TRP A 60 -2.97 -4.14 -16.03
C TRP A 60 -3.40 -3.99 -17.49
N GLN A 61 -2.46 -3.74 -18.42
CA GLN A 61 -2.74 -3.72 -19.85
C GLN A 61 -3.18 -5.09 -20.37
N ASN A 62 -2.58 -6.17 -19.90
CA ASN A 62 -2.98 -7.53 -20.26
C ASN A 62 -4.40 -7.83 -19.73
N VAL A 63 -4.69 -7.52 -18.46
CA VAL A 63 -6.04 -7.65 -17.90
C VAL A 63 -7.06 -6.84 -18.68
N ALA A 64 -6.75 -5.58 -19.01
CA ALA A 64 -7.60 -4.71 -19.83
C ALA A 64 -7.85 -5.28 -21.24
N SER A 65 -6.81 -5.84 -21.87
CA SER A 65 -6.92 -6.49 -23.18
C SER A 65 -7.81 -7.72 -23.14
N ASP A 66 -7.62 -8.59 -22.14
CA ASP A 66 -8.42 -9.82 -22.00
C ASP A 66 -9.88 -9.50 -21.65
N PHE A 67 -10.11 -8.50 -20.80
CA PHE A 67 -11.44 -7.97 -20.51
C PHE A 67 -12.15 -7.45 -21.77
N SER A 68 -11.46 -6.68 -22.61
CA SER A 68 -12.03 -6.08 -23.84
C SER A 68 -12.45 -7.12 -24.89
N LYS A 69 -11.83 -8.32 -24.88
CA LYS A 69 -12.26 -9.43 -25.75
C LYS A 69 -13.67 -9.92 -25.41
N GLN A 70 -14.04 -9.85 -24.12
CA GLN A 70 -15.36 -10.24 -23.62
C GLN A 70 -16.33 -9.04 -23.57
N ASN A 71 -15.82 -7.81 -23.53
CA ASN A 71 -16.59 -6.57 -23.42
C ASN A 71 -16.15 -5.57 -24.50
N PRO A 72 -16.44 -5.80 -25.80
CA PRO A 72 -15.85 -5.02 -26.91
C PRO A 72 -16.28 -3.55 -26.95
N ASN A 73 -17.30 -3.17 -26.19
CA ASN A 73 -17.77 -1.80 -26.07
C ASN A 73 -17.13 -1.03 -24.89
N ILE A 74 -16.28 -1.69 -24.09
CA ILE A 74 -15.58 -1.06 -22.96
C ILE A 74 -14.07 -1.10 -23.24
N THR A 75 -13.45 0.06 -23.16
CA THR A 75 -11.99 0.22 -23.21
C THR A 75 -11.49 0.63 -21.83
N VAL A 76 -10.37 0.07 -21.38
CA VAL A 76 -9.74 0.43 -20.11
C VAL A 76 -8.42 1.15 -20.41
N ASP A 77 -8.34 2.43 -20.03
CA ASP A 77 -7.12 3.23 -20.08
C ASP A 77 -6.33 3.01 -18.78
N VAL A 78 -5.12 2.48 -18.91
CA VAL A 78 -4.29 2.07 -17.77
C VAL A 78 -3.14 3.05 -17.57
N GLN A 79 -3.03 3.58 -16.37
CA GLN A 79 -1.89 4.37 -15.93
C GLN A 79 -1.36 3.81 -14.60
N THR A 80 -0.08 3.42 -14.57
CA THR A 80 0.60 3.11 -13.30
C THR A 80 1.53 4.23 -12.88
N ILE A 81 1.72 4.38 -11.57
CA ILE A 81 2.51 5.43 -10.96
C ILE A 81 3.40 4.80 -9.89
N ASP A 82 4.69 5.13 -9.90
CA ASP A 82 5.62 4.71 -8.85
C ASP A 82 5.11 5.09 -7.45
N TRP A 83 5.30 4.23 -6.47
CA TRP A 83 4.82 4.40 -5.11
C TRP A 83 5.27 5.71 -4.46
N ASN A 84 6.49 6.18 -4.77
CA ASN A 84 7.02 7.44 -4.24
C ASN A 84 6.27 8.66 -4.77
N ASP A 85 5.69 8.55 -5.96
CA ASP A 85 4.98 9.63 -6.66
C ASP A 85 3.46 9.53 -6.57
N LEU A 86 2.91 8.36 -6.22
CA LEU A 86 1.47 8.06 -6.31
C LEU A 86 0.62 9.11 -5.58
N SER A 87 0.89 9.34 -4.31
CA SER A 87 0.11 10.27 -3.50
C SER A 87 0.11 11.70 -4.08
N SER A 88 1.28 12.20 -4.51
CA SER A 88 1.41 13.57 -5.03
C SER A 88 0.75 13.76 -6.39
N LYS A 89 0.89 12.75 -7.28
CA LYS A 89 0.27 12.78 -8.61
C LYS A 89 -1.25 12.64 -8.53
N VAL A 90 -1.75 11.73 -7.68
CA VAL A 90 -3.18 11.57 -7.46
C VAL A 90 -3.78 12.84 -6.86
N GLN A 91 -3.13 13.45 -5.87
CA GLN A 91 -3.58 14.73 -5.32
C GLN A 91 -3.67 15.83 -6.40
N THR A 92 -2.69 15.89 -7.30
CA THR A 92 -2.71 16.81 -8.43
C THR A 92 -3.87 16.52 -9.39
N MET A 93 -4.15 15.26 -9.71
CA MET A 93 -5.31 14.87 -10.53
C MET A 93 -6.62 15.32 -9.89
N VAL A 94 -6.79 15.08 -8.59
CA VAL A 94 -7.99 15.47 -7.84
C VAL A 94 -8.17 16.99 -7.82
N GLN A 95 -7.11 17.76 -7.56
CA GLN A 95 -7.15 19.23 -7.60
C GLN A 95 -7.54 19.78 -8.98
N ASN A 96 -7.10 19.12 -10.04
CA ASN A 96 -7.43 19.48 -11.42
C ASN A 96 -8.76 18.88 -11.90
N LYS A 97 -9.52 18.18 -11.05
CA LYS A 97 -10.75 17.45 -11.38
C LYS A 97 -10.57 16.44 -12.51
N GLN A 98 -9.39 15.84 -12.62
CA GLN A 98 -9.05 14.79 -13.57
C GLN A 98 -9.16 13.42 -12.89
N TYR A 99 -10.36 13.10 -12.43
CA TYR A 99 -10.61 11.87 -11.68
C TYR A 99 -10.48 10.63 -12.58
N PRO A 100 -9.75 9.59 -12.16
CA PRO A 100 -9.90 8.27 -12.77
C PRO A 100 -11.26 7.67 -12.37
N ASP A 101 -11.67 6.59 -13.03
CA ASP A 101 -12.83 5.80 -12.63
C ASP A 101 -12.47 4.82 -11.49
N ILE A 102 -11.24 4.32 -11.53
CA ILE A 102 -10.71 3.36 -10.57
C ILE A 102 -9.35 3.88 -10.10
N LEU A 103 -9.16 3.96 -8.79
CA LEU A 103 -7.90 4.35 -8.17
C LEU A 103 -7.46 3.27 -7.19
N GLU A 104 -6.23 2.80 -7.31
CA GLU A 104 -5.60 1.88 -6.37
C GLU A 104 -4.55 2.61 -5.53
N GLY A 105 -4.52 2.34 -4.22
CA GLY A 105 -3.55 2.92 -3.29
C GLY A 105 -3.85 2.60 -1.82
N LEU A 106 -3.13 3.29 -0.93
CA LEU A 106 -3.24 3.08 0.53
C LEU A 106 -4.37 3.89 1.19
N THR A 107 -5.01 4.81 0.49
CA THR A 107 -5.95 5.77 1.07
C THR A 107 -7.19 5.91 0.20
N PHE A 108 -8.36 5.91 0.81
CA PHE A 108 -9.65 6.02 0.10
C PHE A 108 -10.69 6.85 0.86
N ALA A 109 -10.58 6.98 2.18
CA ALA A 109 -11.64 7.53 3.01
C ALA A 109 -11.96 9.01 2.72
N GLN A 110 -10.97 9.80 2.24
CA GLN A 110 -11.22 11.18 1.81
C GLN A 110 -12.20 11.26 0.64
N TYR A 111 -12.15 10.33 -0.32
CA TYR A 111 -13.06 10.32 -1.47
C TYR A 111 -14.50 9.98 -1.04
N VAL A 112 -14.61 9.17 0.03
CA VAL A 112 -15.92 8.87 0.65
C VAL A 112 -16.50 10.11 1.30
N GLN A 113 -15.69 10.88 2.05
CA GLN A 113 -16.12 12.14 2.67
C GLN A 113 -16.50 13.20 1.62
N ASP A 114 -15.78 13.26 0.51
CA ASP A 114 -16.05 14.15 -0.61
C ASP A 114 -17.31 13.72 -1.40
N GLY A 115 -17.92 12.57 -1.07
CA GLY A 115 -19.10 12.03 -1.74
C GLY A 115 -18.87 11.54 -3.17
N ILE A 116 -17.61 11.28 -3.54
CA ILE A 116 -17.21 10.91 -4.91
C ILE A 116 -16.82 9.43 -5.07
N ALA A 117 -17.02 8.60 -4.05
CA ALA A 117 -16.76 7.17 -4.10
C ALA A 117 -18.06 6.36 -4.25
N TYR A 118 -18.03 5.33 -5.09
CA TYR A 118 -19.05 4.28 -5.09
C TYR A 118 -18.87 3.35 -3.88
N LYS A 119 -19.97 2.81 -3.36
CA LYS A 119 -19.91 1.67 -2.43
C LYS A 119 -19.37 0.45 -3.17
N ALA A 120 -18.67 -0.43 -2.47
CA ALA A 120 -18.20 -1.69 -3.06
C ALA A 120 -19.37 -2.52 -3.66
N SER A 121 -20.54 -2.53 -3.00
CA SER A 121 -21.75 -3.19 -3.49
C SER A 121 -22.34 -2.61 -4.78
N ASP A 122 -21.95 -1.38 -5.16
CA ASP A 122 -22.43 -0.76 -6.39
C ASP A 122 -21.55 -1.15 -7.60
N VAL A 123 -20.32 -1.63 -7.34
CA VAL A 123 -19.30 -1.89 -8.36
C VAL A 123 -18.68 -3.29 -8.32
N LEU A 124 -19.19 -4.18 -7.46
CA LEU A 124 -18.87 -5.61 -7.43
C LEU A 124 -20.15 -6.42 -7.28
N ASP A 125 -20.16 -7.62 -7.80
CA ASP A 125 -21.24 -8.56 -7.53
C ASP A 125 -21.13 -9.18 -6.13
N SER A 126 -22.20 -9.81 -5.68
CA SER A 126 -22.28 -10.40 -4.34
C SER A 126 -21.33 -11.60 -4.15
N ALA A 127 -20.98 -12.31 -5.22
CA ALA A 127 -20.07 -13.44 -5.16
C ALA A 127 -18.62 -12.93 -4.98
N THR A 128 -18.21 -11.93 -5.74
CA THR A 128 -16.91 -11.27 -5.59
C THR A 128 -16.76 -10.66 -4.19
N LEU A 129 -17.76 -9.89 -3.73
CA LEU A 129 -17.75 -9.30 -2.38
C LEU A 129 -17.61 -10.34 -1.26
N SER A 130 -18.37 -11.46 -1.35
CA SER A 130 -18.30 -12.50 -0.33
C SER A 130 -16.99 -13.28 -0.32
N ASN A 131 -16.22 -13.22 -1.40
CA ASN A 131 -14.90 -13.84 -1.52
C ASN A 131 -13.76 -12.97 -0.97
N ILE A 132 -14.00 -11.68 -0.74
CA ILE A 132 -13.00 -10.80 -0.11
C ILE A 132 -12.72 -11.23 1.32
N SER A 133 -11.46 -11.22 1.72
CA SER A 133 -11.05 -11.57 3.09
C SER A 133 -11.71 -10.62 4.11
N PRO A 134 -12.46 -11.16 5.12
CA PRO A 134 -13.30 -10.35 6.01
C PRO A 134 -12.55 -9.27 6.79
N ILE A 135 -11.28 -9.50 7.15
CA ILE A 135 -10.48 -8.52 7.90
C ILE A 135 -10.21 -7.27 7.05
N PHE A 136 -9.91 -7.46 5.78
CA PHE A 136 -9.62 -6.37 4.86
C PHE A 136 -10.88 -5.67 4.37
N ALA A 137 -11.97 -6.43 4.10
CA ALA A 137 -13.29 -5.88 3.81
C ALA A 137 -13.76 -4.96 4.94
N LYS A 138 -13.60 -5.39 6.20
CA LYS A 138 -13.91 -4.56 7.38
C LYS A 138 -13.07 -3.30 7.45
N ALA A 139 -11.78 -3.38 7.14
CA ALA A 139 -10.89 -2.22 7.14
C ALA A 139 -11.16 -1.26 5.96
N GLY A 140 -11.80 -1.75 4.88
CA GLY A 140 -12.30 -0.94 3.76
C GLY A 140 -13.59 -0.15 4.04
N GLN A 141 -14.17 -0.30 5.25
CA GLN A 141 -15.43 0.35 5.60
C GLN A 141 -15.22 1.76 6.17
N VAL A 142 -16.03 2.70 5.72
CA VAL A 142 -16.24 4.02 6.33
C VAL A 142 -17.66 4.04 6.87
N SER A 143 -17.84 4.31 8.16
CA SER A 143 -19.15 4.32 8.83
C SER A 143 -19.97 3.04 8.59
N GLY A 144 -19.33 1.87 8.56
CA GLY A 144 -19.98 0.56 8.39
C GLY A 144 -20.34 0.19 6.95
N THR A 145 -19.98 1.02 5.96
CA THR A 145 -20.18 0.71 4.54
C THR A 145 -18.83 0.56 3.86
N GLU A 146 -18.64 -0.52 3.08
CA GLU A 146 -17.41 -0.80 2.36
C GLU A 146 -17.30 0.08 1.10
N TYR A 147 -16.16 0.78 0.97
CA TYR A 147 -15.80 1.62 -0.17
C TYR A 147 -14.41 1.27 -0.68
N GLY A 148 -13.45 1.04 0.23
CA GLY A 148 -12.13 0.55 -0.14
C GLY A 148 -12.18 -0.96 -0.34
N ILE A 149 -11.94 -1.41 -1.55
CA ILE A 149 -11.94 -2.82 -1.93
C ILE A 149 -10.48 -3.28 -1.92
N PRO A 150 -10.06 -4.21 -1.05
CA PRO A 150 -8.67 -4.65 -1.01
C PRO A 150 -8.30 -5.35 -2.33
N TRP A 151 -7.22 -4.89 -2.97
CA TRP A 151 -6.71 -5.48 -4.21
C TRP A 151 -5.65 -6.54 -3.94
N THR A 152 -4.62 -6.16 -3.20
CA THR A 152 -3.55 -7.05 -2.77
C THR A 152 -3.23 -6.82 -1.30
N THR A 153 -2.56 -7.79 -0.68
CA THR A 153 -2.26 -7.72 0.74
C THR A 153 -0.83 -8.15 1.03
N SER A 154 -0.36 -7.88 2.23
CA SER A 154 0.85 -8.48 2.75
C SER A 154 0.81 -8.57 4.27
N SER A 155 1.70 -9.37 4.85
CA SER A 155 1.94 -9.40 6.28
C SER A 155 3.43 -9.33 6.59
N ARG A 156 3.79 -9.13 7.86
CA ARG A 156 5.17 -9.00 8.29
C ARG A 156 5.59 -10.21 9.11
N ALA A 157 6.86 -10.60 8.95
CA ALA A 157 7.52 -11.63 9.71
C ALA A 157 8.97 -11.22 10.02
N PHE A 158 9.63 -11.96 10.88
CA PHE A 158 11.01 -11.75 11.24
C PHE A 158 11.92 -12.73 10.48
N PHE A 159 12.85 -12.21 9.72
CA PHE A 159 13.86 -12.95 8.98
C PHE A 159 15.18 -12.96 9.73
N TYR A 160 15.87 -14.10 9.75
CA TYR A 160 17.19 -14.20 10.35
C TYR A 160 18.15 -15.05 9.48
N ASN A 161 19.41 -14.62 9.41
CA ASN A 161 20.45 -15.26 8.62
C ASN A 161 21.13 -16.38 9.45
N LYS A 162 20.82 -17.64 9.14
CA LYS A 162 21.35 -18.83 9.86
C LYS A 162 22.87 -18.95 9.76
N LYS A 163 23.48 -18.48 8.66
CA LYS A 163 24.96 -18.50 8.52
C LYS A 163 25.60 -17.56 9.53
N LEU A 164 25.09 -16.33 9.66
CA LEU A 164 25.60 -15.37 10.64
C LEU A 164 25.30 -15.81 12.08
N PHE A 165 24.15 -16.45 12.34
CA PHE A 165 23.82 -17.05 13.63
C PHE A 165 24.83 -18.12 14.00
N THR A 166 25.13 -19.06 13.09
CA THR A 166 26.13 -20.11 13.31
C THR A 166 27.52 -19.51 13.57
N GLN A 167 27.94 -18.52 12.78
CA GLN A 167 29.25 -17.84 12.98
C GLN A 167 29.32 -17.11 14.32
N ALA A 168 28.20 -16.57 14.77
CA ALA A 168 28.09 -15.90 16.05
C ALA A 168 27.92 -16.89 17.23
N GLY A 169 27.61 -18.16 17.00
CA GLY A 169 27.34 -19.17 18.03
C GLY A 169 25.92 -19.05 18.61
N ILE A 170 24.97 -18.50 17.82
CA ILE A 170 23.56 -18.37 18.20
C ILE A 170 22.80 -19.59 17.69
N THR A 171 22.01 -20.24 18.54
CA THR A 171 21.36 -21.51 18.20
C THR A 171 19.86 -21.41 17.92
N ALA A 172 19.22 -20.29 18.26
CA ALA A 172 17.80 -20.09 18.06
C ALA A 172 17.50 -18.62 17.69
N ALA A 173 16.41 -18.39 16.95
CA ALA A 173 15.93 -17.04 16.67
C ALA A 173 15.41 -16.37 17.97
N PRO A 174 15.60 -15.05 18.14
CA PRO A 174 15.11 -14.34 19.30
C PRO A 174 13.57 -14.29 19.30
N THR A 175 12.98 -14.35 20.49
CA THR A 175 11.55 -14.19 20.73
C THR A 175 11.22 -12.92 21.50
N THR A 176 12.24 -12.31 22.11
CA THR A 176 12.10 -11.05 22.86
C THR A 176 13.07 -9.99 22.36
N TRP A 177 12.78 -8.73 22.68
CA TRP A 177 13.66 -7.61 22.37
C TRP A 177 15.04 -7.72 23.02
N ASP A 178 15.09 -8.23 24.25
CA ASP A 178 16.38 -8.41 24.95
C ASP A 178 17.24 -9.48 24.26
N GLN A 179 16.63 -10.58 23.81
CA GLN A 179 17.31 -11.60 23.02
C GLN A 179 17.76 -11.02 21.66
N LEU A 180 16.89 -10.30 20.94
CA LEU A 180 17.23 -9.63 19.68
C LEU A 180 18.43 -8.71 19.85
N LYS A 181 18.44 -7.89 20.91
CA LYS A 181 19.56 -6.99 21.21
C LYS A 181 20.86 -7.76 21.48
N ALA A 182 20.79 -8.81 22.30
CA ALA A 182 21.96 -9.64 22.61
C ALA A 182 22.51 -10.31 21.37
N ASP A 183 21.65 -10.94 20.56
CA ASP A 183 22.02 -11.61 19.30
C ASP A 183 22.59 -10.63 18.29
N ALA A 184 21.99 -9.44 18.15
CA ALA A 184 22.47 -8.40 17.24
C ALA A 184 23.90 -7.96 17.60
N LEU A 185 24.17 -7.70 18.89
CA LEU A 185 25.48 -7.32 19.35
C LEU A 185 26.50 -8.47 19.17
N GLN A 186 26.08 -9.70 19.41
CA GLN A 186 26.93 -10.89 19.23
C GLN A 186 27.29 -11.10 17.76
N ILE A 187 26.33 -10.93 16.84
CA ILE A 187 26.59 -10.97 15.40
C ILE A 187 27.59 -9.88 15.01
N ALA A 188 27.33 -8.62 15.43
CA ALA A 188 28.22 -7.50 15.12
C ALA A 188 29.66 -7.76 15.61
N GLN A 189 29.80 -8.22 16.86
CA GLN A 189 31.10 -8.50 17.46
C GLN A 189 31.86 -9.66 16.76
N LYS A 190 31.15 -10.75 16.44
CA LYS A 190 31.79 -11.98 15.92
C LYS A 190 32.02 -11.96 14.41
N THR A 191 31.19 -11.23 13.66
CA THR A 191 31.19 -11.30 12.18
C THR A 191 31.53 -9.96 11.51
N GLY A 192 31.50 -8.85 12.25
CA GLY A 192 31.65 -7.51 11.70
C GLY A 192 30.46 -7.06 10.81
N LYS A 193 29.34 -7.81 10.84
CA LYS A 193 28.14 -7.52 10.07
C LYS A 193 27.11 -6.79 10.96
N THR A 194 26.13 -6.13 10.34
CA THR A 194 25.02 -5.50 11.07
C THR A 194 24.16 -6.59 11.75
N GLY A 195 23.89 -6.43 13.04
CA GLY A 195 23.10 -7.41 13.79
C GLY A 195 21.63 -7.39 13.41
N PHE A 196 21.01 -6.23 13.44
CA PHE A 196 19.61 -6.03 13.07
C PHE A 196 19.46 -4.83 12.13
N GLY A 197 18.72 -4.98 11.04
CA GLY A 197 18.37 -3.91 10.12
C GLY A 197 17.11 -3.21 10.59
N LEU A 198 17.17 -1.88 10.81
CA LEU A 198 16.08 -1.04 11.34
C LEU A 198 15.68 0.04 10.33
N PRO A 199 14.84 -0.26 9.32
CA PRO A 199 14.48 0.69 8.27
C PRO A 199 13.45 1.72 8.77
N LEU A 200 13.91 2.91 9.13
CA LEU A 200 13.06 4.03 9.56
C LEU A 200 13.11 5.21 8.58
N GLY A 201 13.62 5.00 7.37
CA GLY A 201 13.51 5.92 6.24
C GLY A 201 12.07 6.02 5.72
N SER A 202 11.85 6.99 4.84
CA SER A 202 10.49 7.40 4.42
C SER A 202 9.70 6.35 3.62
N GLU A 203 10.33 5.31 3.11
CA GLU A 203 9.65 4.31 2.26
C GLU A 203 8.54 3.58 3.02
N GLU A 204 8.82 3.05 4.21
CA GLU A 204 7.85 2.26 4.98
C GLU A 204 8.03 2.36 6.51
N ALA A 205 8.47 3.51 7.00
CA ALA A 205 8.68 3.73 8.43
C ALA A 205 7.42 3.47 9.29
N GLN A 206 6.21 3.63 8.72
CA GLN A 206 4.95 3.34 9.40
C GLN A 206 4.79 1.85 9.74
N ALA A 207 5.18 0.95 8.83
CA ALA A 207 5.08 -0.49 9.07
C ALA A 207 6.09 -0.95 10.11
N GLU A 208 7.34 -0.52 9.98
CA GLU A 208 8.40 -0.85 10.94
C GLU A 208 8.03 -0.33 12.33
N SER A 209 7.62 0.94 12.45
CA SER A 209 7.21 1.51 13.74
C SER A 209 6.02 0.77 14.35
N LEU A 210 5.02 0.40 13.53
CA LEU A 210 3.84 -0.31 14.03
C LEU A 210 4.20 -1.69 14.58
N LEU A 211 5.12 -2.43 13.95
CA LEU A 211 5.62 -3.71 14.48
C LEU A 211 6.23 -3.53 15.89
N TRP A 212 7.06 -2.52 16.07
CA TRP A 212 7.67 -2.22 17.36
C TRP A 212 6.64 -1.73 18.38
N PHE A 213 5.68 -0.91 17.99
CA PHE A 213 4.59 -0.48 18.87
C PHE A 213 3.78 -1.67 19.37
N LEU A 214 3.37 -2.58 18.48
CA LEU A 214 2.65 -3.80 18.83
C LEU A 214 3.46 -4.67 19.80
N GLY A 215 4.78 -4.73 19.62
CA GLY A 215 5.70 -5.45 20.50
C GLY A 215 5.72 -4.95 21.95
N ASN A 216 5.25 -3.73 22.22
CA ASN A 216 5.14 -3.12 23.55
C ASN A 216 3.69 -2.79 23.95
N GLY A 217 2.70 -3.37 23.29
CA GLY A 217 1.28 -3.11 23.57
C GLY A 217 0.80 -1.72 23.18
N GLY A 218 1.50 -1.05 22.25
CA GLY A 218 1.09 0.21 21.64
C GLY A 218 0.46 -0.01 20.25
N GLY A 219 0.32 1.06 19.49
CA GLY A 219 -0.27 1.04 18.15
C GLY A 219 -0.39 2.44 17.56
N LEU A 220 -0.92 2.56 16.34
CA LEU A 220 -1.24 3.86 15.74
C LEU A 220 -2.55 4.42 16.31
N THR A 221 -3.46 3.54 16.70
CA THR A 221 -4.74 3.88 17.33
C THR A 221 -4.91 3.15 18.65
N ASP A 222 -5.78 3.65 19.50
CA ASP A 222 -6.23 2.97 20.70
C ASP A 222 -7.40 1.99 20.41
N ALA A 223 -7.92 1.33 21.44
CA ALA A 223 -9.03 0.39 21.32
C ALA A 223 -10.36 1.03 20.85
N SER A 224 -10.50 2.36 20.96
CA SER A 224 -11.64 3.10 20.43
C SER A 224 -11.48 3.52 18.97
N GLY A 225 -10.31 3.25 18.37
CA GLY A 225 -9.96 3.64 17.01
C GLY A 225 -9.42 5.07 16.90
N GLN A 226 -9.24 5.79 18.02
CA GLN A 226 -8.64 7.14 18.00
C GLN A 226 -7.11 7.03 17.89
N TYR A 227 -6.49 8.00 17.18
CA TYR A 227 -5.03 8.03 17.10
C TYR A 227 -4.36 8.11 18.48
N ALA A 228 -3.37 7.26 18.71
CA ALA A 228 -2.63 7.14 19.96
C ALA A 228 -1.11 7.05 19.68
N ILE A 229 -0.64 7.81 18.71
CA ILE A 229 0.75 7.74 18.19
C ILE A 229 1.75 8.12 19.28
N ASN A 230 1.41 9.06 20.17
CA ASN A 230 2.24 9.53 21.27
C ASN A 230 1.97 8.82 22.61
N SER A 231 1.37 7.62 22.58
CA SER A 231 1.14 6.83 23.80
C SER A 231 2.44 6.57 24.57
N ALA A 232 2.34 6.38 25.87
CA ALA A 232 3.51 6.09 26.71
C ALA A 232 4.25 4.83 26.22
N GLN A 233 3.52 3.83 25.72
CA GLN A 233 4.08 2.61 25.15
C GLN A 233 4.91 2.91 23.90
N ASN A 234 4.40 3.75 22.98
CA ASN A 234 5.09 4.12 21.76
C ASN A 234 6.34 4.98 22.04
N VAL A 235 6.25 5.93 22.97
CA VAL A 235 7.42 6.71 23.43
C VAL A 235 8.49 5.80 23.99
N ALA A 236 8.13 4.88 24.92
CA ALA A 236 9.06 3.92 25.50
C ALA A 236 9.66 2.97 24.43
N THR A 237 8.91 2.65 23.39
CA THR A 237 9.40 1.86 22.26
C THR A 237 10.53 2.59 21.54
N TYR A 238 10.36 3.86 21.19
CA TYR A 238 11.42 4.63 20.54
C TYR A 238 12.63 4.88 21.43
N GLN A 239 12.44 5.04 22.74
CA GLN A 239 13.56 5.07 23.71
C GLN A 239 14.36 3.76 23.68
N TYR A 240 13.68 2.61 23.57
CA TYR A 240 14.35 1.32 23.41
C TYR A 240 15.11 1.24 22.07
N LEU A 241 14.52 1.68 20.95
CA LEU A 241 15.17 1.71 19.64
C LEU A 241 16.42 2.61 19.63
N GLN A 242 16.37 3.77 20.28
CA GLN A 242 17.56 4.61 20.52
C GLN A 242 18.65 3.82 21.25
N GLY A 243 18.26 3.01 22.25
CA GLY A 243 19.16 2.14 22.98
C GLY A 243 19.81 1.04 22.12
N LEU A 244 19.09 0.51 21.11
CA LEU A 244 19.64 -0.46 20.15
C LEU A 244 20.70 0.21 19.27
N VAL A 245 20.38 1.37 18.69
CA VAL A 245 21.28 2.13 17.83
C VAL A 245 22.53 2.55 18.58
N LYS A 246 22.37 3.13 19.76
CA LYS A 246 23.48 3.56 20.63
C LYS A 246 24.40 2.42 21.02
N ALA A 247 23.85 1.21 21.17
CA ALA A 247 24.62 0.01 21.52
C ALA A 247 25.36 -0.57 20.29
N GLY A 248 25.09 -0.13 19.07
CA GLY A 248 25.65 -0.70 17.83
C GLY A 248 24.99 -2.02 17.41
N ALA A 249 23.75 -2.25 17.84
CA ALA A 249 22.97 -3.44 17.46
C ALA A 249 22.37 -3.33 16.05
N THR A 250 22.28 -2.11 15.51
CA THR A 250 21.73 -1.81 14.18
C THR A 250 22.78 -1.10 13.31
N GLU A 251 22.42 -0.76 12.07
CA GLU A 251 23.16 0.22 11.28
C GLU A 251 23.13 1.60 11.98
N PRO A 252 24.14 2.49 11.68
CA PRO A 252 24.29 3.73 12.44
C PRO A 252 23.20 4.77 12.22
N ASP A 253 22.58 4.81 11.03
CA ASP A 253 21.64 5.87 10.64
C ASP A 253 20.28 5.33 10.17
N PRO A 254 19.50 4.66 11.03
CA PRO A 254 18.22 4.01 10.67
C PRO A 254 17.20 4.96 10.01
N ALA A 255 17.17 6.22 10.47
CA ALA A 255 16.25 7.24 9.95
C ALA A 255 16.43 7.56 8.46
N THR A 256 17.61 7.24 7.90
CA THR A 256 17.93 7.47 6.48
C THR A 256 17.87 6.21 5.63
N LYS A 257 17.62 5.06 6.25
CA LYS A 257 17.61 3.76 5.57
C LYS A 257 16.21 3.34 5.22
N ASN A 258 15.98 3.13 3.94
CA ASN A 258 14.74 2.58 3.43
C ASN A 258 14.72 1.05 3.61
N ARG A 259 13.53 0.51 3.69
CA ARG A 259 13.29 -0.94 3.77
C ARG A 259 13.99 -1.69 2.62
N THR A 260 13.81 -1.24 1.39
CA THR A 260 14.40 -1.90 0.21
C THR A 260 15.92 -1.94 0.27
N ASP A 261 16.58 -0.88 0.74
CA ASP A 261 18.02 -0.86 0.89
C ASP A 261 18.52 -1.90 1.89
N LEU A 262 17.87 -2.00 3.05
CA LEU A 262 18.25 -2.97 4.09
C LEU A 262 17.87 -4.41 3.70
N TRP A 263 16.78 -4.62 2.99
CA TRP A 263 16.44 -5.94 2.44
C TRP A 263 17.49 -6.44 1.44
N GLN A 264 17.99 -5.56 0.57
CA GLN A 264 19.12 -5.89 -0.30
C GLN A 264 20.39 -6.23 0.49
N GLN A 265 20.69 -5.51 1.57
CA GLN A 265 21.82 -5.80 2.44
C GLN A 265 21.65 -7.17 3.16
N PHE A 266 20.44 -7.50 3.61
CA PHE A 266 20.13 -8.81 4.16
C PHE A 266 20.34 -9.91 3.12
N ALA A 267 19.81 -9.75 1.92
CA ALA A 267 19.96 -10.68 0.81
C ALA A 267 21.43 -10.91 0.42
N GLN A 268 22.28 -9.89 0.57
CA GLN A 268 23.73 -9.98 0.38
C GLN A 268 24.48 -10.58 1.59
N GLY A 269 23.77 -11.02 2.63
CA GLY A 269 24.38 -11.62 3.83
C GLY A 269 25.09 -10.62 4.74
N ASN A 270 24.79 -9.33 4.65
CA ASN A 270 25.41 -8.27 5.45
C ASN A 270 24.63 -7.92 6.72
N ILE A 271 23.41 -8.43 6.90
CA ILE A 271 22.54 -8.21 8.05
C ILE A 271 22.15 -9.56 8.65
N GLY A 272 22.17 -9.65 9.97
CA GLY A 272 21.82 -10.88 10.69
C GLY A 272 20.33 -11.12 10.83
N MET A 273 19.58 -10.05 11.07
CA MET A 273 18.14 -10.08 11.36
C MET A 273 17.44 -8.86 10.77
N ILE A 274 16.20 -9.03 10.27
CA ILE A 274 15.40 -7.94 9.73
C ILE A 274 13.91 -8.30 9.73
N ASN A 275 13.05 -7.31 9.87
CA ASN A 275 11.62 -7.46 9.59
C ASN A 275 11.38 -7.46 8.07
N GLY A 276 10.52 -8.36 7.60
CA GLY A 276 10.25 -8.50 6.16
C GLY A 276 8.82 -8.90 5.86
N SER A 277 8.49 -8.88 4.59
CA SER A 277 7.24 -9.41 4.02
C SER A 277 7.56 -10.52 3.00
N PRO A 278 6.57 -11.18 2.37
CA PRO A 278 6.84 -12.12 1.29
C PRO A 278 7.74 -11.55 0.19
N ALA A 279 7.62 -10.26 -0.14
CA ALA A 279 8.44 -9.59 -1.16
C ALA A 279 9.96 -9.55 -0.86
N LEU A 280 10.41 -9.91 0.35
CA LEU A 280 11.83 -10.08 0.64
C LEU A 280 12.39 -11.38 0.02
N ILE A 281 11.56 -12.42 -0.14
CA ILE A 281 11.98 -13.73 -0.63
C ILE A 281 12.62 -13.64 -2.03
N PRO A 282 11.97 -13.05 -3.05
CA PRO A 282 12.56 -12.94 -4.37
C PRO A 282 13.81 -12.05 -4.40
N ILE A 283 13.91 -11.06 -3.52
CA ILE A 283 15.13 -10.25 -3.38
C ILE A 283 16.30 -11.13 -2.92
N ILE A 284 16.05 -12.02 -1.96
CA ILE A 284 17.06 -13.00 -1.50
C ILE A 284 17.43 -13.95 -2.64
N GLN A 285 16.46 -14.52 -3.33
CA GLN A 285 16.67 -15.47 -4.43
C GLN A 285 17.43 -14.82 -5.59
N LYS A 286 17.07 -13.60 -5.98
CA LYS A 286 17.75 -12.83 -7.05
C LYS A 286 19.20 -12.47 -6.68
N ALA A 287 19.48 -12.21 -5.41
CA ALA A 287 20.82 -11.91 -4.94
C ALA A 287 21.73 -13.15 -5.02
N GLY A 288 21.19 -14.38 -4.87
CA GLY A 288 21.90 -15.64 -5.04
C GLY A 288 23.00 -15.92 -3.98
N VAL A 289 23.02 -15.16 -2.88
CA VAL A 289 24.02 -15.29 -1.80
C VAL A 289 23.52 -16.20 -0.67
N LEU A 290 22.24 -16.10 -0.35
CA LEU A 290 21.54 -16.94 0.64
C LEU A 290 20.62 -17.92 -0.10
N ALA A 291 20.80 -19.21 0.11
CA ALA A 291 19.84 -20.23 -0.30
C ALA A 291 18.63 -20.21 0.66
N ASP A 292 17.51 -20.82 0.29
CA ASP A 292 16.31 -20.89 1.13
C ASP A 292 16.57 -21.59 2.49
N SER A 293 17.56 -22.47 2.55
CA SER A 293 18.02 -23.11 3.80
C SER A 293 18.84 -22.20 4.70
N ASP A 294 19.41 -21.10 4.18
CA ASP A 294 20.36 -20.23 4.87
C ASP A 294 19.70 -19.14 5.71
N TYR A 295 18.38 -18.99 5.59
CA TYR A 295 17.61 -18.08 6.43
C TYR A 295 16.42 -18.79 7.08
N GLY A 296 15.82 -18.14 8.05
CA GLY A 296 14.59 -18.59 8.68
C GLY A 296 13.60 -17.44 8.79
N VAL A 297 12.32 -17.78 8.81
CA VAL A 297 11.21 -16.85 8.95
C VAL A 297 10.39 -17.26 10.17
N VAL A 298 10.22 -16.36 11.13
CA VAL A 298 9.53 -16.60 12.41
C VAL A 298 8.64 -15.42 12.77
N ALA A 299 7.86 -15.55 13.86
CA ALA A 299 7.11 -14.44 14.41
C ALA A 299 8.05 -13.30 14.84
N VAL A 300 7.61 -12.05 14.69
CA VAL A 300 8.38 -10.86 15.10
C VAL A 300 8.56 -10.87 16.61
N PRO A 301 9.79 -10.67 17.14
CA PRO A 301 10.04 -10.56 18.58
C PRO A 301 9.32 -9.33 19.18
N GLY A 302 8.66 -9.51 20.29
CA GLY A 302 8.10 -8.42 21.09
C GLY A 302 8.91 -8.19 22.37
N LYS A 303 8.45 -7.30 23.22
CA LYS A 303 9.14 -6.95 24.47
C LYS A 303 9.29 -8.15 25.40
N THR A 304 8.24 -8.96 25.56
CA THR A 304 8.18 -10.06 26.52
C THR A 304 8.00 -11.44 25.89
N GLY A 305 7.80 -11.52 24.59
CA GLY A 305 7.57 -12.74 23.81
C GLY A 305 7.29 -12.39 22.36
N PRO A 306 7.15 -13.38 21.47
CA PRO A 306 6.84 -13.12 20.07
C PRO A 306 5.47 -12.48 19.92
N LEU A 307 5.28 -11.66 18.90
CA LEU A 307 3.98 -11.09 18.57
C LEU A 307 2.98 -12.21 18.27
N THR A 308 1.81 -12.11 18.85
CA THR A 308 0.65 -12.99 18.56
C THR A 308 -0.18 -12.48 17.38
N SER A 309 0.05 -11.25 16.96
CA SER A 309 -0.50 -10.57 15.81
C SER A 309 0.64 -9.91 15.03
N THR A 310 0.48 -9.71 13.74
CA THR A 310 1.47 -9.01 12.92
C THR A 310 0.86 -7.77 12.28
N VAL A 311 1.67 -6.96 11.62
CA VAL A 311 1.16 -5.90 10.74
C VAL A 311 0.68 -6.53 9.43
N GLY A 312 -0.60 -6.32 9.12
CA GLY A 312 -1.18 -6.58 7.81
C GLY A 312 -1.25 -5.28 7.00
N VAL A 313 -0.95 -5.38 5.73
CA VAL A 313 -1.09 -4.26 4.79
C VAL A 313 -2.07 -4.68 3.71
N ALA A 314 -2.95 -3.78 3.33
CA ALA A 314 -3.78 -3.93 2.14
C ALA A 314 -3.70 -2.66 1.31
N ASP A 315 -3.57 -2.83 0.01
CA ASP A 315 -3.71 -1.78 -0.96
C ASP A 315 -5.14 -1.85 -1.48
N TYR A 316 -5.81 -0.72 -1.48
CA TYR A 316 -7.24 -0.64 -1.76
C TYR A 316 -7.50 -0.06 -3.14
N VAL A 317 -8.47 -0.65 -3.82
CA VAL A 317 -9.13 -0.04 -4.97
C VAL A 317 -10.33 0.76 -4.46
N VAL A 318 -10.48 1.99 -4.92
CA VAL A 318 -11.70 2.78 -4.78
C VAL A 318 -12.23 3.14 -6.17
N ALA A 319 -13.52 2.91 -6.39
CA ALA A 319 -14.19 3.33 -7.61
C ALA A 319 -14.83 4.70 -7.42
N LEU A 320 -14.59 5.64 -8.35
CA LEU A 320 -15.05 7.01 -8.26
C LEU A 320 -16.28 7.22 -9.16
N ASN A 321 -17.27 7.97 -8.65
CA ASN A 321 -18.56 8.17 -9.32
C ASN A 321 -18.62 9.43 -10.20
N THR A 322 -17.50 10.11 -10.37
CA THR A 322 -17.41 11.41 -11.03
C THR A 322 -17.67 11.36 -12.53
N ASN A 323 -17.43 10.22 -13.19
CA ASN A 323 -17.57 10.05 -14.62
C ASN A 323 -18.85 9.28 -15.03
N SER A 324 -19.62 8.79 -14.06
CA SER A 324 -20.88 8.05 -14.27
C SER A 324 -20.74 6.76 -15.11
N HIS A 325 -19.59 6.06 -14.98
CA HIS A 325 -19.30 4.81 -15.70
C HIS A 325 -19.54 3.55 -14.85
N GLN A 326 -20.49 3.58 -13.91
CA GLN A 326 -20.70 2.53 -12.91
C GLN A 326 -20.73 1.11 -13.49
N ASP A 327 -21.54 0.86 -14.53
CA ASP A 327 -21.69 -0.48 -15.12
C ASP A 327 -20.39 -0.99 -15.74
N ALA A 328 -19.63 -0.10 -16.39
CA ALA A 328 -18.35 -0.45 -16.99
C ALA A 328 -17.28 -0.71 -15.93
N VAL A 329 -17.26 0.08 -14.85
CA VAL A 329 -16.38 -0.12 -13.70
C VAL A 329 -16.70 -1.44 -13.00
N LYS A 330 -18.00 -1.73 -12.78
CA LYS A 330 -18.45 -3.00 -12.19
C LYS A 330 -17.98 -4.20 -13.03
N ALA A 331 -18.24 -4.19 -14.32
CA ALA A 331 -17.85 -5.27 -15.21
C ALA A 331 -16.34 -5.52 -15.20
N PHE A 332 -15.54 -4.45 -15.17
CA PHE A 332 -14.08 -4.55 -15.14
C PHE A 332 -13.58 -5.07 -13.78
N LEU A 333 -14.09 -4.54 -12.67
CA LEU A 333 -13.67 -4.99 -11.34
C LEU A 333 -14.05 -6.45 -11.07
N ASP A 334 -15.26 -6.88 -11.40
CA ASP A 334 -15.66 -8.31 -11.29
C ASP A 334 -14.73 -9.21 -12.12
N PHE A 335 -14.29 -8.77 -13.30
CA PHE A 335 -13.31 -9.48 -14.10
C PHE A 335 -11.91 -9.48 -13.45
N ALA A 336 -11.45 -8.35 -12.93
CA ALA A 336 -10.12 -8.20 -12.34
C ALA A 336 -9.98 -9.05 -11.06
N TYR A 337 -11.04 -9.16 -10.24
CA TYR A 337 -11.02 -9.90 -8.97
C TYR A 337 -11.19 -11.42 -9.11
N ASN A 338 -11.20 -11.98 -10.33
CA ASN A 338 -11.18 -13.44 -10.46
C ASN A 338 -9.85 -14.04 -9.98
N ASP A 339 -9.86 -15.29 -9.53
CA ASP A 339 -8.68 -15.95 -8.96
C ASP A 339 -7.48 -16.01 -9.90
N THR A 340 -7.71 -16.15 -11.22
CA THR A 340 -6.64 -16.18 -12.22
C THR A 340 -5.87 -14.87 -12.23
N ASN A 341 -6.57 -13.74 -12.26
CA ASN A 341 -5.98 -12.42 -12.28
C ASN A 341 -5.34 -12.07 -10.93
N GLN A 342 -6.02 -12.35 -9.81
CA GLN A 342 -5.46 -12.15 -8.47
C GLN A 342 -4.14 -12.91 -8.29
N LEU A 343 -4.13 -14.22 -8.56
CA LEU A 343 -2.93 -15.04 -8.42
C LEU A 343 -1.83 -14.65 -9.39
N ALA A 344 -2.17 -14.21 -10.61
CA ALA A 344 -1.18 -13.72 -11.57
C ALA A 344 -0.48 -12.46 -11.03
N PHE A 345 -1.23 -11.51 -10.47
CA PHE A 345 -0.68 -10.32 -9.86
C PHE A 345 0.18 -10.65 -8.64
N ASP A 346 -0.39 -11.38 -7.69
CA ASP A 346 0.27 -11.62 -6.42
C ASP A 346 1.51 -12.51 -6.56
N ASN A 347 1.53 -13.44 -7.52
CA ASN A 347 2.73 -14.22 -7.83
C ASN A 347 3.80 -13.40 -8.57
N GLU A 348 3.43 -12.45 -9.42
CA GLU A 348 4.38 -11.60 -10.15
C GLU A 348 5.12 -10.64 -9.20
N TYR A 349 4.40 -10.13 -8.17
CA TYR A 349 4.92 -9.10 -7.26
C TYR A 349 5.18 -9.62 -5.84
N ASP A 350 5.10 -10.95 -5.62
CA ASP A 350 5.34 -11.60 -4.32
C ASP A 350 4.51 -10.99 -3.18
N LEU A 351 3.23 -10.79 -3.48
CA LEU A 351 2.21 -10.28 -2.58
C LEU A 351 1.25 -11.40 -2.16
N LEU A 352 0.26 -11.06 -1.36
CA LEU A 352 -0.73 -12.00 -0.89
C LEU A 352 -2.12 -11.60 -1.41
N PRO A 353 -2.94 -12.57 -1.85
CA PRO A 353 -4.28 -12.26 -2.37
C PRO A 353 -5.20 -11.63 -1.34
N ALA A 354 -6.04 -10.73 -1.82
CA ALA A 354 -7.11 -10.15 -1.02
C ALA A 354 -8.37 -11.04 -0.96
N THR A 355 -8.49 -12.00 -1.89
CA THR A 355 -9.62 -12.94 -1.93
C THR A 355 -9.32 -14.24 -1.18
N THR A 356 -10.35 -14.82 -0.56
CA THR A 356 -10.25 -16.06 0.24
C THR A 356 -9.86 -17.25 -0.64
N SER A 357 -10.44 -17.40 -1.84
CA SER A 357 -10.17 -18.52 -2.75
C SER A 357 -8.72 -18.49 -3.27
N ALA A 358 -8.23 -17.33 -3.73
CA ALA A 358 -6.85 -17.19 -4.17
C ALA A 358 -5.87 -17.37 -3.00
N SER A 359 -6.18 -16.85 -1.80
CA SER A 359 -5.38 -17.08 -0.58
C SER A 359 -5.26 -18.55 -0.23
N ASN A 360 -6.35 -19.32 -0.31
CA ASN A 360 -6.34 -20.76 -0.07
C ASN A 360 -5.48 -21.52 -1.09
N THR A 361 -5.48 -21.07 -2.34
CA THR A 361 -4.63 -21.63 -3.41
C THR A 361 -3.16 -21.31 -3.13
N MET A 362 -2.82 -20.05 -2.85
CA MET A 362 -1.45 -19.62 -2.57
C MET A 362 -0.89 -20.27 -1.29
N ALA A 363 -1.72 -20.54 -0.28
CA ALA A 363 -1.31 -21.20 0.97
C ALA A 363 -0.79 -22.63 0.78
N GLN A 364 -1.00 -23.24 -0.38
CA GLN A 364 -0.38 -24.54 -0.71
C GLN A 364 1.14 -24.41 -0.94
N ASN A 365 1.64 -23.20 -1.23
CA ASN A 365 3.05 -22.93 -1.30
C ASN A 365 3.62 -22.66 0.11
N PRO A 366 4.55 -23.49 0.62
CA PRO A 366 5.12 -23.34 1.97
C PRO A 366 5.77 -21.98 2.22
N LEU A 367 6.25 -21.29 1.18
CA LEU A 367 6.88 -19.97 1.31
C LEU A 367 5.88 -18.90 1.79
N PHE A 368 4.61 -19.01 1.40
CA PHE A 368 3.57 -18.04 1.73
C PHE A 368 2.66 -18.47 2.89
N ALA A 369 2.60 -19.77 3.19
CA ALA A 369 1.68 -20.34 4.17
C ALA A 369 1.75 -19.66 5.55
N GLY A 370 2.96 -19.37 6.02
CA GLY A 370 3.18 -18.70 7.32
C GLY A 370 2.66 -17.27 7.35
N PHE A 371 2.81 -16.54 6.26
CA PHE A 371 2.31 -15.16 6.13
C PHE A 371 0.79 -15.13 6.06
N LEU A 372 0.18 -15.98 5.24
CA LEU A 372 -1.27 -16.09 5.08
C LEU A 372 -1.96 -16.53 6.38
N LYS A 373 -1.37 -17.44 7.14
CA LYS A 373 -1.89 -17.90 8.43
C LYS A 373 -2.09 -16.78 9.44
N ASN A 374 -1.24 -15.75 9.41
CA ASN A 374 -1.25 -14.66 10.37
C ASN A 374 -2.15 -13.49 9.94
N LEU A 375 -2.57 -13.43 8.67
CA LEU A 375 -3.40 -12.33 8.15
C LEU A 375 -4.72 -12.16 8.88
N PRO A 376 -5.50 -13.20 9.23
CA PRO A 376 -6.80 -13.02 9.87
C PRO A 376 -6.77 -12.30 11.23
N THR A 377 -5.60 -12.25 11.88
CA THR A 377 -5.41 -11.59 13.18
C THR A 377 -4.48 -10.37 13.08
N ALA A 378 -4.13 -9.95 11.89
CA ALA A 378 -3.21 -8.84 11.68
C ALA A 378 -3.79 -7.51 12.15
N THR A 379 -2.92 -6.61 12.61
CA THR A 379 -3.26 -5.21 12.85
C THR A 379 -3.07 -4.44 11.56
N LEU A 380 -4.11 -3.75 11.10
CA LEU A 380 -4.11 -2.98 9.86
C LEU A 380 -3.93 -1.48 10.14
N TYR A 381 -3.55 -0.73 9.11
CA TYR A 381 -3.55 0.73 9.17
C TYR A 381 -4.97 1.29 9.29
N PRO A 382 -5.15 2.49 9.88
CA PRO A 382 -6.47 3.10 10.01
C PRO A 382 -6.92 3.77 8.69
N SER A 383 -6.89 3.04 7.58
CA SER A 383 -7.14 3.52 6.22
C SER A 383 -8.57 4.06 6.03
N ALA A 384 -9.49 3.69 6.91
CA ALA A 384 -10.86 4.20 6.96
C ALA A 384 -10.97 5.63 7.56
N GLN A 385 -9.89 6.15 8.15
CA GLN A 385 -9.87 7.54 8.63
C GLN A 385 -9.49 8.48 7.49
N ALA A 386 -10.28 9.52 7.29
CA ALA A 386 -10.12 10.41 6.14
C ALA A 386 -8.79 11.17 6.11
N ASN A 387 -8.25 11.49 7.28
CA ASN A 387 -6.96 12.16 7.41
C ASN A 387 -5.77 11.19 7.40
N TRP A 388 -6.01 9.88 7.18
CA TRP A 388 -4.93 8.88 7.20
C TRP A 388 -3.79 9.21 6.23
N SER A 389 -4.08 9.70 5.04
CA SER A 389 -3.03 10.07 4.06
C SER A 389 -2.08 11.16 4.60
N THR A 390 -2.62 12.13 5.33
CA THR A 390 -1.84 13.20 5.98
C THR A 390 -1.00 12.64 7.14
N VAL A 391 -1.60 11.80 7.96
CA VAL A 391 -0.92 11.14 9.09
C VAL A 391 0.16 10.20 8.61
N LEU A 392 -0.11 9.40 7.58
CA LEU A 392 0.86 8.51 6.94
C LEU A 392 2.08 9.30 6.46
N THR A 393 1.84 10.41 5.74
CA THR A 393 2.92 11.29 5.27
C THR A 393 3.73 11.88 6.42
N ALA A 394 3.08 12.27 7.52
CA ALA A 394 3.77 12.79 8.71
C ALA A 394 4.64 11.70 9.36
N ILE A 395 4.12 10.48 9.50
CA ILE A 395 4.88 9.34 10.01
C ILE A 395 6.11 9.09 9.13
N GLN A 396 5.93 8.93 7.83
CA GLN A 396 7.01 8.63 6.87
C GLN A 396 8.13 9.67 6.90
N LYS A 397 7.79 10.94 7.05
CA LYS A 397 8.77 12.04 7.04
C LYS A 397 9.45 12.30 8.38
N GLN A 398 8.78 11.99 9.50
CA GLN A 398 9.21 12.50 10.81
C GLN A 398 9.61 11.40 11.79
N ILE A 399 8.95 10.22 11.75
CA ILE A 399 9.07 9.25 12.84
C ILE A 399 10.50 8.73 13.03
N GLY A 400 11.27 8.59 11.95
CA GLY A 400 12.68 8.20 12.00
C GLY A 400 13.54 9.19 12.80
N THR A 401 13.18 10.48 12.84
CA THR A 401 13.92 11.50 13.59
C THR A 401 13.84 11.29 15.11
N ALA A 402 12.88 10.50 15.60
CA ALA A 402 12.79 10.11 17.00
C ALA A 402 13.98 9.23 17.45
N ILE A 403 14.78 8.71 16.53
CA ILE A 403 16.01 7.95 16.86
C ILE A 403 17.12 8.87 17.37
N THR A 404 17.21 10.10 16.87
CA THR A 404 18.25 11.07 17.25
C THR A 404 17.73 12.21 18.11
N GLY A 405 16.43 12.51 18.01
CA GLY A 405 15.73 13.53 18.79
C GLY A 405 15.06 12.99 20.06
N ASP A 406 14.24 13.81 20.70
CA ASP A 406 13.38 13.36 21.79
C ASP A 406 12.14 12.62 21.23
N PRO A 407 11.97 11.31 21.51
CA PRO A 407 10.86 10.53 21.00
C PRO A 407 9.49 11.11 21.31
N LYS A 408 9.33 11.65 22.55
CA LYS A 408 8.04 12.23 22.94
C LYS A 408 7.69 13.43 22.06
N THR A 409 8.62 14.32 21.85
CA THR A 409 8.42 15.53 21.02
C THR A 409 8.03 15.15 19.58
N VAL A 410 8.72 14.19 18.97
CA VAL A 410 8.42 13.77 17.58
C VAL A 410 7.05 13.10 17.50
N LEU A 411 6.75 12.18 18.42
CA LEU A 411 5.46 11.49 18.41
C LEU A 411 4.29 12.44 18.75
N ASP A 412 4.49 13.46 19.61
CA ASP A 412 3.51 14.51 19.88
C ASP A 412 3.21 15.34 18.62
N GLN A 413 4.20 15.68 17.81
CA GLN A 413 4.03 16.41 16.56
C GLN A 413 3.19 15.61 15.55
N ILE A 414 3.48 14.31 15.41
CA ILE A 414 2.71 13.43 14.54
C ILE A 414 1.28 13.27 15.07
N GLN A 415 1.11 13.09 16.38
CA GLN A 415 -0.21 13.02 17.03
C GLN A 415 -1.02 14.31 16.80
N GLN A 416 -0.39 15.47 16.91
CA GLN A 416 -1.05 16.75 16.63
C GLN A 416 -1.54 16.83 15.19
N THR A 417 -0.73 16.36 14.21
CA THR A 417 -1.16 16.25 12.82
C THR A 417 -2.38 15.32 12.69
N ALA A 418 -2.38 14.20 13.41
CA ALA A 418 -3.47 13.24 13.39
C ALA A 418 -4.78 13.77 13.98
N THR A 419 -4.72 14.68 14.95
CA THR A 419 -5.90 15.24 15.63
C THR A 419 -6.38 16.58 15.05
N SER A 420 -5.53 17.33 14.34
CA SER A 420 -5.88 18.61 13.76
C SER A 420 -6.75 18.53 12.50
N GLY A 421 -6.91 17.37 11.92
CA GLY A 421 -7.73 17.12 10.72
C GLY A 421 -9.03 16.34 10.98
N GLN A 422 -9.41 16.21 12.25
CA GLN A 422 -10.66 15.54 12.66
C GLN A 422 -11.81 16.54 12.81
#